data_c38c13c6e4de1710ea75bf7172eb96b3
#
_entry.id   c38c13c6e4de1710ea75bf7172eb96b3
#
_cell.length_a   1.000
_cell.length_b   1.000
_cell.length_c   1.000
_cell.angle_alpha   90.00
_cell.angle_beta   90.00
_cell.angle_gamma   90.00
#
_symmetry.space_group_name_H-M   'P 1'
#
loop_
_entity.id
_entity.type
_entity.pdbx_description
1 polymer ?
#
loop_
_entity_poly.entity_id
_entity_poly.type
_entity_poly.pdbx_seq_one_letter_code
_entity_poly.pdbx_strand_id
1 'polypeptide(L)'
;MGKVRMRMFQSWFRLTRPMTLGVRACVYREDGRVALVKHTYTPGWYFPGGGVERAETAAFALERELVEEVGVKITGMPSLVGVFSNHRVFPNDHVLFYALAAGEWTACEATSRGEIEAVCWVKPDAAPEDATPATRRRLLEISSAKAPSDIW
;
A
#
# COMPACT_ATOMS: atom_id res chain seq x y z
N MET A 1 -18.38 -16.66 28.68
CA MET A 1 -19.27 -15.89 27.77
C MET A 1 -19.72 -16.83 26.67
N GLY A 2 -21.03 -17.04 26.51
CA GLY A 2 -21.55 -18.04 25.56
C GLY A 2 -21.27 -17.68 24.11
N LYS A 3 -21.02 -18.67 23.25
CA LYS A 3 -20.72 -18.50 21.81
C LYS A 3 -21.74 -17.60 21.06
N VAL A 4 -23.01 -17.62 21.48
CA VAL A 4 -24.09 -16.83 20.89
C VAL A 4 -23.91 -15.33 21.20
N ARG A 5 -23.60 -14.95 22.45
CA ARG A 5 -23.35 -13.56 22.84
C ARG A 5 -22.13 -12.99 22.11
N MET A 6 -21.09 -13.79 21.95
CA MET A 6 -19.90 -13.37 21.20
C MET A 6 -20.24 -13.11 19.72
N ARG A 7 -21.03 -13.97 19.08
CA ARG A 7 -21.44 -13.78 17.67
C ARG A 7 -22.33 -12.54 17.48
N MET A 8 -23.27 -12.28 18.40
CA MET A 8 -24.09 -11.07 18.39
C MET A 8 -23.22 -9.82 18.55
N PHE A 9 -22.27 -9.83 19.48
CA PHE A 9 -21.34 -8.74 19.72
C PHE A 9 -20.47 -8.46 18.50
N GLN A 10 -19.90 -9.51 17.87
CA GLN A 10 -19.13 -9.39 16.63
C GLN A 10 -19.96 -8.84 15.46
N SER A 11 -21.22 -9.28 15.32
CA SER A 11 -22.11 -8.75 14.28
C SER A 11 -22.45 -7.29 14.51
N TRP A 12 -22.69 -6.88 15.75
CA TRP A 12 -22.93 -5.48 16.10
C TRP A 12 -21.71 -4.59 15.80
N PHE A 13 -20.48 -5.04 16.15
CA PHE A 13 -19.25 -4.29 15.81
C PHE A 13 -19.03 -4.17 14.29
N ARG A 14 -19.33 -5.21 13.53
CA ARG A 14 -19.23 -5.15 12.05
C ARG A 14 -20.16 -4.11 11.45
N LEU A 15 -21.33 -3.90 12.03
CA LEU A 15 -22.31 -2.92 11.56
C LEU A 15 -22.01 -1.50 12.05
N THR A 16 -21.50 -1.36 13.28
CA THR A 16 -21.30 -0.06 13.90
C THR A 16 -19.91 0.54 13.70
N ARG A 17 -18.91 -0.30 13.37
CA ARG A 17 -17.51 0.12 13.15
C ARG A 17 -16.92 -0.50 11.89
N PRO A 18 -17.52 -0.29 10.72
CA PRO A 18 -16.94 -0.77 9.47
C PRO A 18 -15.62 -0.01 9.22
N MET A 19 -14.54 -0.75 9.06
CA MET A 19 -13.25 -0.21 8.65
C MET A 19 -12.71 -1.04 7.49
N THR A 20 -12.07 -0.38 6.53
CA THR A 20 -11.27 -1.01 5.49
C THR A 20 -9.79 -0.82 5.79
N LEU A 21 -8.99 -1.74 5.31
CA LEU A 21 -7.55 -1.74 5.49
C LEU A 21 -6.88 -1.98 4.15
N GLY A 22 -5.97 -1.10 3.79
CA GLY A 22 -5.11 -1.25 2.62
C GLY A 22 -3.65 -1.41 3.02
N VAL A 23 -2.87 -1.97 2.12
CA VAL A 23 -1.41 -2.06 2.21
C VAL A 23 -0.79 -1.37 1.01
N ARG A 24 0.30 -0.63 1.24
CA ARG A 24 1.09 -0.01 0.19
C ARG A 24 2.57 -0.17 0.51
N ALA A 25 3.42 -0.23 -0.51
CA ALA A 25 4.86 -0.33 -0.31
C ALA A 25 5.65 0.72 -1.05
N CYS A 26 6.66 1.27 -0.37
CA CYS A 26 7.79 1.94 -0.98
C CYS A 26 8.85 0.88 -1.28
N VAL A 27 8.89 0.38 -2.50
CA VAL A 27 9.87 -0.62 -2.96
C VAL A 27 11.09 0.11 -3.50
N TYR A 28 12.25 -0.07 -2.85
CA TYR A 28 13.49 0.59 -3.25
C TYR A 28 14.31 -0.28 -4.19
N ARG A 29 14.92 0.36 -5.20
CA ARG A 29 16.03 -0.17 -5.98
C ARG A 29 17.38 0.28 -5.38
N GLU A 30 18.47 -0.39 -5.80
CA GLU A 30 19.83 -0.04 -5.36
C GLU A 30 20.24 1.40 -5.70
N ASP A 31 19.68 1.98 -6.77
CA ASP A 31 19.91 3.36 -7.19
C ASP A 31 19.06 4.40 -6.42
N GLY A 32 18.33 3.95 -5.38
CA GLY A 32 17.47 4.78 -4.53
C GLY A 32 16.13 5.16 -5.17
N ARG A 33 15.81 4.67 -6.35
CA ARG A 33 14.49 4.85 -6.96
C ARG A 33 13.45 3.96 -6.31
N VAL A 34 12.20 4.42 -6.37
CA VAL A 34 11.04 3.71 -5.82
C VAL A 34 10.01 3.40 -6.90
N ALA A 35 9.31 2.28 -6.74
CA ALA A 35 8.27 1.86 -7.67
C ALA A 35 6.99 2.67 -7.48
N LEU A 36 6.40 3.10 -8.59
CA LEU A 36 5.04 3.60 -8.66
C LEU A 36 4.26 2.88 -9.75
N VAL A 37 2.95 2.78 -9.58
CA VAL A 37 2.03 2.14 -10.52
C VAL A 37 0.97 3.13 -10.98
N LYS A 38 0.51 2.96 -12.20
CA LYS A 38 -0.64 3.64 -12.77
C LYS A 38 -1.69 2.61 -13.14
N HIS A 39 -2.90 2.81 -12.62
CA HIS A 39 -4.01 1.89 -12.88
C HIS A 39 -4.80 2.30 -14.12
N THR A 40 -5.41 1.33 -14.79
CA THR A 40 -6.25 1.57 -15.97
C THR A 40 -7.58 2.25 -15.63
N TYR A 41 -8.07 2.10 -14.40
CA TYR A 41 -9.40 2.53 -13.96
C TYR A 41 -9.42 3.80 -13.09
N THR A 42 -8.24 4.32 -12.70
CA THR A 42 -8.13 5.54 -11.89
C THR A 42 -6.90 6.34 -12.28
N PRO A 43 -7.00 7.68 -12.40
CA PRO A 43 -5.88 8.51 -12.81
C PRO A 43 -4.82 8.65 -11.71
N GLY A 44 -3.59 8.91 -12.14
CA GLY A 44 -2.47 9.23 -11.27
C GLY A 44 -1.55 8.06 -10.97
N TRP A 45 -0.40 8.40 -10.35
CA TRP A 45 0.59 7.44 -9.89
C TRP A 45 0.43 7.15 -8.40
N TYR A 46 0.48 5.88 -8.05
CA TYR A 46 0.30 5.35 -6.70
C TYR A 46 1.52 4.55 -6.27
N PHE A 47 1.77 4.46 -4.98
CA PHE A 47 2.59 3.35 -4.47
C PHE A 47 1.86 2.02 -4.71
N PRO A 48 2.59 0.95 -5.09
CA PRO A 48 1.98 -0.36 -5.32
C PRO A 48 1.34 -0.92 -4.05
N GLY A 49 0.26 -1.66 -4.22
CA GLY A 49 -0.51 -2.29 -3.16
C GLY A 49 -2.01 -2.14 -3.35
N GLY A 50 -2.78 -2.73 -2.46
CA GLY A 50 -4.24 -2.76 -2.55
C GLY A 50 -4.92 -3.07 -1.23
N GLY A 51 -6.15 -3.56 -1.28
CA GLY A 51 -6.94 -3.90 -0.11
C GLY A 51 -6.49 -5.18 0.58
N VAL A 52 -6.60 -5.22 1.89
CA VAL A 52 -6.50 -6.48 2.66
C VAL A 52 -7.84 -7.17 2.59
N GLU A 53 -7.86 -8.39 2.05
CA GLU A 53 -9.08 -9.16 1.87
C GLU A 53 -9.51 -9.88 3.17
N ARG A 54 -10.73 -10.42 3.15
CA ARG A 54 -11.27 -11.15 4.30
C ARG A 54 -10.41 -12.39 4.57
N ALA A 55 -10.03 -12.56 5.84
CA ALA A 55 -9.17 -13.64 6.34
C ALA A 55 -7.74 -13.63 5.79
N GLU A 56 -7.32 -12.57 5.14
CA GLU A 56 -5.97 -12.33 4.69
C GLU A 56 -5.17 -11.57 5.77
N THR A 57 -3.89 -11.85 5.90
CA THR A 57 -2.99 -11.02 6.71
C THR A 57 -2.47 -9.83 5.89
N ALA A 58 -2.14 -8.73 6.54
CA ALA A 58 -1.56 -7.57 5.85
C ALA A 58 -0.25 -7.91 5.12
N ALA A 59 0.57 -8.79 5.68
CA ALA A 59 1.81 -9.25 5.05
C ALA A 59 1.54 -10.04 3.76
N PHE A 60 0.54 -10.93 3.79
CA PHE A 60 0.15 -11.71 2.61
C PHE A 60 -0.47 -10.81 1.53
N ALA A 61 -1.35 -9.87 1.93
CA ALA A 61 -1.91 -8.88 1.01
C ALA A 61 -0.79 -8.07 0.33
N LEU A 62 0.20 -7.61 1.09
CA LEU A 62 1.33 -6.86 0.54
C LEU A 62 2.11 -7.68 -0.50
N GLU A 63 2.46 -8.93 -0.18
CA GLU A 63 3.18 -9.81 -1.11
C GLU A 63 2.38 -10.07 -2.38
N ARG A 64 1.08 -10.40 -2.25
CA ARG A 64 0.18 -10.63 -3.38
C ARG A 64 0.12 -9.41 -4.29
N GLU A 65 -0.14 -8.24 -3.75
CA GLU A 65 -0.25 -7.00 -4.52
C GLU A 65 1.07 -6.63 -5.22
N LEU A 66 2.22 -6.78 -4.55
CA LEU A 66 3.51 -6.48 -5.16
C LEU A 66 3.86 -7.44 -6.30
N VAL A 67 3.50 -8.71 -6.20
CA VAL A 67 3.65 -9.67 -7.30
C VAL A 67 2.71 -9.30 -8.45
N GLU A 68 1.45 -9.02 -8.15
CA GLU A 68 0.42 -8.73 -9.16
C GLU A 68 0.72 -7.45 -9.93
N GLU A 69 1.04 -6.35 -9.26
CA GLU A 69 1.15 -5.03 -9.86
C GLU A 69 2.53 -4.70 -10.43
N VAL A 70 3.61 -5.08 -9.74
CA VAL A 70 4.98 -4.65 -10.09
C VAL A 70 5.96 -5.79 -10.34
N GLY A 71 5.52 -7.05 -10.21
CA GLY A 71 6.41 -8.21 -10.37
C GLY A 71 7.54 -8.23 -9.34
N VAL A 72 7.22 -7.91 -8.09
CA VAL A 72 8.15 -7.90 -6.95
C VAL A 72 7.77 -9.01 -5.98
N LYS A 73 8.68 -9.96 -5.79
CA LYS A 73 8.56 -11.02 -4.78
C LYS A 73 9.39 -10.66 -3.55
N ILE A 74 8.77 -10.61 -2.39
CA ILE A 74 9.44 -10.31 -1.12
C ILE A 74 10.33 -11.48 -0.72
N THR A 75 11.59 -11.19 -0.38
CA THR A 75 12.58 -12.17 0.10
C THR A 75 13.15 -11.81 1.47
N GLY A 76 12.93 -10.58 1.93
CA GLY A 76 13.34 -10.08 3.23
C GLY A 76 12.17 -9.74 4.13
N MET A 77 12.33 -8.74 4.98
CA MET A 77 11.31 -8.32 5.95
C MET A 77 10.92 -6.85 5.74
N PRO A 78 9.75 -6.58 5.11
CA PRO A 78 9.28 -5.21 4.95
C PRO A 78 9.12 -4.50 6.29
N SER A 79 9.60 -3.26 6.37
CA SER A 79 9.47 -2.43 7.57
C SER A 79 8.18 -1.62 7.51
N LEU A 80 7.35 -1.70 8.55
CA LEU A 80 6.17 -0.85 8.65
C LEU A 80 6.61 0.59 8.94
N VAL A 81 6.36 1.50 8.00
CA VAL A 81 6.62 2.93 8.15
C VAL A 81 5.55 3.59 9.03
N GLY A 82 4.31 3.21 8.84
CA GLY A 82 3.20 3.72 9.63
C GLY A 82 1.83 3.23 9.18
N VAL A 83 0.83 3.59 9.94
CA VAL A 83 -0.59 3.38 9.65
C VAL A 83 -1.23 4.76 9.47
N PHE A 84 -1.84 4.98 8.32
CA PHE A 84 -2.33 6.29 7.90
C PHE A 84 -3.83 6.27 7.70
N SER A 85 -4.53 7.31 8.14
CA SER A 85 -5.94 7.46 7.86
C SER A 85 -6.17 7.99 6.44
N ASN A 86 -6.97 7.30 5.66
CA ASN A 86 -7.34 7.69 4.30
C ASN A 86 -8.76 8.33 4.24
N HIS A 87 -9.27 8.79 5.36
CA HIS A 87 -10.66 9.25 5.51
C HIS A 87 -11.05 10.40 4.57
N ARG A 88 -10.08 11.15 4.05
CA ARG A 88 -10.32 12.25 3.11
C ARG A 88 -10.76 11.77 1.72
N VAL A 89 -10.38 10.55 1.35
CA VAL A 89 -10.69 9.93 0.05
C VAL A 89 -11.73 8.83 0.23
N PHE A 90 -11.55 8.00 1.25
CA PHE A 90 -12.44 6.87 1.54
C PHE A 90 -12.75 6.80 3.05
N PRO A 91 -13.99 7.10 3.46
CA PRO A 91 -14.37 7.08 4.87
C PRO A 91 -14.04 5.76 5.55
N ASN A 92 -13.51 5.83 6.76
CA ASN A 92 -13.13 4.66 7.59
C ASN A 92 -12.01 3.78 7.00
N ASP A 93 -11.25 4.26 6.02
CA ASP A 93 -10.13 3.53 5.44
C ASP A 93 -8.81 3.89 6.12
N HIS A 94 -7.95 2.87 6.31
CA HIS A 94 -6.59 3.02 6.78
C HIS A 94 -5.62 2.28 5.86
N VAL A 95 -4.44 2.85 5.70
CA VAL A 95 -3.37 2.31 4.86
C VAL A 95 -2.16 1.99 5.74
N LEU A 96 -1.71 0.75 5.69
CA LEU A 96 -0.42 0.33 6.21
C LEU A 96 0.63 0.59 5.13
N PHE A 97 1.58 1.45 5.40
CA PHE A 97 2.65 1.77 4.47
C PHE A 97 3.94 1.10 4.90
N TYR A 98 4.52 0.32 4.00
CA TYR A 98 5.74 -0.45 4.23
C TYR A 98 6.89 0.10 3.39
N ALA A 99 8.12 -0.02 3.90
CA ALA A 99 9.34 0.13 3.13
C ALA A 99 9.97 -1.25 2.88
N LEU A 100 10.40 -1.48 1.64
CA LEU A 100 11.07 -2.70 1.20
C LEU A 100 12.40 -2.32 0.56
N ALA A 101 13.50 -2.61 1.24
CA ALA A 101 14.85 -2.26 0.78
C ALA A 101 15.25 -3.06 -0.47
N ALA A 102 16.23 -2.55 -1.22
CA ALA A 102 16.67 -3.14 -2.49
C ALA A 102 17.09 -4.62 -2.38
N GLY A 103 17.70 -5.03 -1.27
CA GLY A 103 18.13 -6.42 -1.03
C GLY A 103 17.02 -7.34 -0.49
N GLU A 104 15.82 -6.87 -0.28
CA GLU A 104 14.71 -7.59 0.36
C GLU A 104 13.68 -8.12 -0.62
N TRP A 105 13.94 -8.03 -1.91
CA TRP A 105 13.05 -8.49 -2.96
C TRP A 105 13.78 -8.96 -4.20
N THR A 106 13.11 -9.76 -5.02
CA THR A 106 13.56 -10.20 -6.33
C THR A 106 12.48 -9.93 -7.37
N ALA A 107 12.91 -9.70 -8.62
CA ALA A 107 11.98 -9.53 -9.73
C ALA A 107 11.32 -10.87 -10.10
N CYS A 108 10.04 -10.80 -10.44
CA CYS A 108 9.26 -11.89 -11.00
C CYS A 108 8.33 -11.36 -12.09
N GLU A 109 7.58 -12.24 -12.74
CA GLU A 109 6.54 -11.82 -13.69
C GLU A 109 5.34 -11.23 -12.93
N ALA A 110 4.91 -10.03 -13.34
CA ALA A 110 3.68 -9.43 -12.83
C ALA A 110 2.46 -10.19 -13.37
N THR A 111 1.51 -10.49 -12.49
CA THR A 111 0.37 -11.36 -12.82
C THR A 111 -0.94 -10.62 -13.05
N SER A 112 -1.03 -9.33 -12.70
CA SER A 112 -2.22 -8.51 -12.94
C SER A 112 -2.40 -8.25 -14.44
N ARG A 113 -3.47 -8.79 -14.99
CA ARG A 113 -3.80 -8.63 -16.40
C ARG A 113 -4.82 -7.50 -16.58
N GLY A 114 -4.36 -6.37 -17.17
CA GLY A 114 -5.24 -5.28 -17.57
C GLY A 114 -5.62 -4.28 -16.49
N GLU A 115 -5.18 -4.44 -15.26
CA GLU A 115 -5.43 -3.49 -14.17
C GLU A 115 -4.35 -2.41 -14.06
N ILE A 116 -3.13 -2.75 -14.44
CA ILE A 116 -1.98 -1.84 -14.43
C ILE A 116 -1.69 -1.34 -15.84
N GLU A 117 -1.78 -0.03 -16.02
CA GLU A 117 -1.43 0.66 -17.27
C GLU A 117 0.09 0.78 -17.43
N ALA A 118 0.79 1.15 -16.34
CA ALA A 118 2.22 1.38 -16.35
C ALA A 118 2.85 1.25 -14.96
N VAL A 119 4.13 0.89 -14.97
CA VAL A 119 5.02 0.90 -13.79
C VAL A 119 6.18 1.82 -14.09
N CYS A 120 6.55 2.69 -13.15
CA CYS A 120 7.75 3.52 -13.26
C CYS A 120 8.59 3.46 -11.99
N TRP A 121 9.86 3.80 -12.14
CA TRP A 121 10.83 3.89 -11.04
C TRP A 121 11.36 5.31 -10.97
N VAL A 122 11.03 6.03 -9.90
CA VAL A 122 11.32 7.45 -9.74
C VAL A 122 12.21 7.70 -8.54
N LYS A 123 13.00 8.76 -8.58
CA LYS A 123 13.64 9.27 -7.36
C LYS A 123 12.58 9.92 -6.46
N PRO A 124 12.67 9.79 -5.13
CA PRO A 124 11.68 10.36 -4.22
C PRO A 124 11.50 11.88 -4.34
N ASP A 125 12.54 12.60 -4.77
CA ASP A 125 12.53 14.04 -5.02
C ASP A 125 12.02 14.44 -6.42
N ALA A 126 11.71 13.46 -7.26
CA ALA A 126 11.24 13.65 -8.65
C ALA A 126 9.88 12.99 -8.88
N ALA A 127 8.88 13.40 -8.10
CA ALA A 127 7.51 12.90 -8.23
C ALA A 127 6.93 13.22 -9.63
N PRO A 128 6.24 12.24 -10.29
CA PRO A 128 5.54 12.51 -11.54
C PRO A 128 4.52 13.62 -11.40
N GLU A 129 4.28 14.35 -12.48
CA GLU A 129 3.33 15.49 -12.47
C GLU A 129 1.91 15.09 -12.11
N ASP A 130 1.48 13.90 -12.52
CA ASP A 130 0.17 13.33 -12.22
C ASP A 130 0.17 12.35 -11.02
N ALA A 131 1.21 12.39 -10.17
CA ALA A 131 1.19 11.63 -8.92
C ALA A 131 0.06 12.10 -8.00
N THR A 132 -0.61 11.14 -7.34
CA THR A 132 -1.70 11.49 -6.40
C THR A 132 -1.21 12.32 -5.21
N PRO A 133 -2.09 13.10 -4.57
CA PRO A 133 -1.70 13.88 -3.38
C PRO A 133 -1.05 13.03 -2.28
N ALA A 134 -1.56 11.82 -2.05
CA ALA A 134 -0.99 10.89 -1.09
C ALA A 134 0.42 10.44 -1.49
N THR A 135 0.60 10.04 -2.76
CA THR A 135 1.90 9.64 -3.30
C THR A 135 2.92 10.78 -3.18
N ARG A 136 2.55 12.00 -3.57
CA ARG A 136 3.42 13.18 -3.44
C ARG A 136 3.82 13.43 -1.99
N ARG A 137 2.88 13.33 -1.06
CA ARG A 137 3.14 13.51 0.38
C ARG A 137 4.17 12.52 0.89
N ARG A 138 3.99 11.23 0.60
CA ARG A 138 4.93 10.17 1.00
C ARG A 138 6.31 10.35 0.37
N LEU A 139 6.37 10.66 -0.95
CA LEU A 139 7.64 10.94 -1.63
C LEU A 139 8.38 12.12 -1.01
N LEU A 140 7.67 13.20 -0.67
CA LEU A 140 8.25 14.36 -0.02
C LEU A 140 8.80 14.04 1.39
N GLU A 141 8.08 13.25 2.17
CA GLU A 141 8.53 12.80 3.50
C GLU A 141 9.78 11.93 3.38
N ILE A 142 9.82 11.00 2.42
CA ILE A 142 10.98 10.16 2.15
C ILE A 142 12.19 11.01 1.75
N SER A 143 12.02 11.93 0.78
CA SER A 143 13.12 12.75 0.24
C SER A 143 13.67 13.76 1.24
N SER A 144 12.84 14.26 2.15
CA SER A 144 13.21 15.29 3.13
C SER A 144 13.48 14.74 4.53
N ALA A 145 13.41 13.42 4.74
CA ALA A 145 13.54 12.74 6.03
C ALA A 145 12.61 13.34 7.12
N LYS A 146 11.44 13.85 6.70
CA LYS A 146 10.43 14.35 7.62
C LYS A 146 9.65 13.21 8.26
N ALA A 147 9.23 13.43 9.50
CA ALA A 147 8.31 12.51 10.16
C ALA A 147 7.01 12.41 9.34
N PRO A 148 6.48 11.18 9.12
CA PRO A 148 5.23 10.99 8.40
C PRO A 148 4.06 11.70 9.11
N SER A 149 3.13 12.25 8.33
CA SER A 149 1.85 12.73 8.85
C SER A 149 0.93 11.53 9.16
N ASP A 150 -0.14 11.75 9.92
CA ASP A 150 -1.14 10.69 10.22
C ASP A 150 -2.11 10.42 9.05
N ILE A 151 -2.05 11.24 8.01
CA ILE A 151 -2.97 11.21 6.85
C ILE A 151 -2.25 10.60 5.65
N TRP A 152 -2.94 9.66 4.99
CA TRP A 152 -2.49 9.04 3.75
C TRP A 152 -2.42 10.03 2.58
#